data_38b93661b583f9a5a0aa019a9755c5ab
#
_entry.id   38b93661b583f9a5a0aa019a9755c5ab
#
_cell.length_a   1.000
_cell.length_b   1.000
_cell.length_c   1.000
_cell.angle_alpha   90.00
_cell.angle_beta   90.00
_cell.angle_gamma   90.00
#
_symmetry.space_group_name_H-M   'P 1'
#
loop_
_entity.id
_entity.type
_entity.pdbx_description
1 polymer ?
#
loop_
_entity_poly.entity_id
_entity_poly.type
_entity_poly.pdbx_seq_one_letter_code
_entity_poly.pdbx_strand_id
1 'polypeptide(L)'
;MNKGLFISIEGPDGSGKTTQINLLRDFLCQHSIFDFEILFTREPGGTKIGEKIRDIILDNAHVEMDDLTEAMLYAAARAQHVQEIIKPALEEGKLVICDRFVDSSIAYQAYGRQLGDSVSVINKIAVNHIMPYRTIFIDLDPELARNRIAESVSANTSLSSSNEGKESISSSRVNNLASARTHLDRLELEKLSFHQKVYDGYKDIVNKNPDRFVVVDGDGSIEDIHGRVRNAVLDICENFLQESM
;
A
#
# COMPACT_ATOMS: atom_id res chain seq x y z
N MET A 1 -13.06 -3.08 26.34
CA MET A 1 -11.82 -2.86 25.56
C MET A 1 -12.24 -2.28 24.23
N ASN A 2 -11.73 -1.13 23.85
CA ASN A 2 -12.02 -0.57 22.53
C ASN A 2 -11.46 -1.52 21.47
N LYS A 3 -12.27 -1.86 20.47
CA LYS A 3 -11.86 -2.70 19.34
C LYS A 3 -10.96 -1.86 18.44
N GLY A 4 -9.82 -2.38 18.01
CA GLY A 4 -8.93 -1.68 17.07
C GLY A 4 -9.58 -1.49 15.70
N LEU A 5 -9.18 -0.44 14.99
CA LEU A 5 -9.65 -0.13 13.65
C LEU A 5 -8.57 -0.45 12.61
N PHE A 6 -8.94 -1.18 11.56
CA PHE A 6 -8.03 -1.52 10.46
C PHE A 6 -8.48 -0.89 9.14
N ILE A 7 -7.61 -0.08 8.53
CA ILE A 7 -7.81 0.56 7.22
C ILE A 7 -6.65 0.14 6.31
N SER A 8 -6.95 -0.31 5.09
CA SER A 8 -5.95 -0.46 4.03
C SER A 8 -6.07 0.67 3.01
N ILE A 9 -4.94 1.04 2.40
CA ILE A 9 -4.88 2.00 1.30
C ILE A 9 -4.37 1.26 0.06
N GLU A 10 -5.18 1.24 -0.97
CA GLU A 10 -4.98 0.47 -2.19
C GLU A 10 -4.97 1.38 -3.43
N GLY A 11 -4.45 0.85 -4.53
CA GLY A 11 -4.41 1.54 -5.82
C GLY A 11 -3.27 1.02 -6.71
N PRO A 12 -3.26 1.32 -8.00
CA PRO A 12 -2.18 0.93 -8.91
C PRO A 12 -0.84 1.56 -8.52
N ASP A 13 0.27 1.02 -9.01
CA ASP A 13 1.58 1.66 -8.89
C ASP A 13 1.54 3.02 -9.56
N GLY A 14 2.17 4.02 -8.95
CA GLY A 14 2.09 5.42 -9.42
C GLY A 14 0.85 6.19 -8.99
N SER A 15 -0.13 5.60 -8.30
CA SER A 15 -1.32 6.33 -7.81
C SER A 15 -1.03 7.30 -6.65
N GLY A 16 0.20 7.33 -6.15
CA GLY A 16 0.61 8.27 -5.10
C GLY A 16 0.40 7.76 -3.67
N LYS A 17 0.04 6.48 -3.44
CA LYS A 17 -0.22 5.91 -2.11
C LYS A 17 0.83 6.30 -1.06
N THR A 18 2.08 6.02 -1.32
CA THR A 18 3.17 6.28 -0.37
C THR A 18 3.27 7.76 0.00
N THR A 19 3.09 8.67 -0.96
CA THR A 19 3.05 10.11 -0.73
C THR A 19 1.89 10.48 0.18
N GLN A 20 0.70 9.97 -0.12
CA GLN A 20 -0.51 10.27 0.65
C GLN A 20 -0.45 9.68 2.07
N ILE A 21 0.12 8.49 2.24
CA ILE A 21 0.32 7.87 3.56
C ILE A 21 1.30 8.67 4.41
N ASN A 22 2.38 9.20 3.81
CA ASN A 22 3.32 10.04 4.54
C ASN A 22 2.68 11.36 4.98
N LEU A 23 1.95 12.04 4.10
CA LEU A 23 1.21 13.25 4.44
C LEU A 23 0.14 13.00 5.50
N LEU A 24 -0.57 11.87 5.40
CA LEU A 24 -1.56 11.45 6.37
C LEU A 24 -0.94 11.16 7.74
N ARG A 25 0.24 10.54 7.78
CA ARG A 25 1.01 10.32 9.01
C ARG A 25 1.36 11.64 9.67
N ASP A 26 1.92 12.58 8.91
CA ASP A 26 2.29 13.91 9.43
C ASP A 26 1.06 14.65 9.97
N PHE A 27 -0.06 14.61 9.24
CA PHE A 27 -1.31 15.22 9.66
C PHE A 27 -1.84 14.60 10.96
N LEU A 28 -1.94 13.26 11.04
CA LEU A 28 -2.49 12.57 12.22
C LEU A 28 -1.58 12.67 13.44
N CYS A 29 -0.25 12.75 13.27
CA CYS A 29 0.68 13.00 14.37
C CYS A 29 0.58 14.43 14.95
N GLN A 30 0.23 15.42 14.12
CA GLN A 30 0.10 16.81 14.54
C GLN A 30 -1.27 17.13 15.19
N HIS A 31 -2.28 16.37 14.86
CA HIS A 31 -3.66 16.59 15.25
C HIS A 31 -4.18 15.37 15.99
N SER A 32 -4.24 15.42 17.31
CA SER A 32 -4.89 14.37 18.14
C SER A 32 -6.41 14.42 17.97
N ILE A 33 -6.89 13.97 16.79
CA ILE A 33 -8.31 14.06 16.42
C ILE A 33 -9.11 12.93 17.08
N PHE A 34 -8.47 11.78 17.32
CA PHE A 34 -9.06 10.59 17.93
C PHE A 34 -8.13 10.03 19.01
N ASP A 35 -8.70 9.37 20.02
CA ASP A 35 -7.94 8.69 21.09
C ASP A 35 -7.34 7.33 20.65
N PHE A 36 -6.93 7.23 19.38
CA PHE A 36 -6.23 6.04 18.87
C PHE A 36 -4.72 6.22 18.93
N GLU A 37 -4.02 5.21 19.42
CA GLU A 37 -2.62 5.02 19.03
C GLU A 37 -2.60 4.51 17.59
N ILE A 38 -1.78 5.14 16.71
CA ILE A 38 -1.81 4.88 15.27
C ILE A 38 -0.58 4.09 14.86
N LEU A 39 -0.80 2.96 14.17
CA LEU A 39 0.24 2.16 13.56
C LEU A 39 0.18 2.26 12.03
N PHE A 40 1.23 2.76 11.42
CA PHE A 40 1.43 2.73 9.97
C PHE A 40 2.32 1.56 9.59
N THR A 41 1.85 0.75 8.65
CA THR A 41 2.57 -0.42 8.15
C THR A 41 2.36 -0.61 6.65
N ARG A 42 2.99 -1.63 6.05
CA ARG A 42 2.87 -1.89 4.59
C ARG A 42 3.04 -3.35 4.23
N GLU A 43 2.55 -3.73 3.06
CA GLU A 43 2.79 -5.02 2.41
C GLU A 43 3.34 -4.88 0.98
N PRO A 44 4.13 -5.86 0.52
CA PRO A 44 4.76 -6.90 1.31
C PRO A 44 5.82 -6.31 2.25
N GLY A 45 6.03 -6.95 3.41
CA GLY A 45 7.00 -6.50 4.41
C GLY A 45 6.41 -6.32 5.80
N GLY A 46 6.86 -5.28 6.51
CA GLY A 46 6.37 -4.93 7.84
C GLY A 46 6.94 -5.75 8.99
N THR A 47 7.62 -6.87 8.72
CA THR A 47 8.29 -7.73 9.69
C THR A 47 9.67 -8.14 9.20
N LYS A 48 10.55 -8.62 10.08
CA LYS A 48 11.90 -9.06 9.67
C LYS A 48 11.87 -10.17 8.62
N ILE A 49 10.93 -11.10 8.73
CA ILE A 49 10.75 -12.18 7.75
C ILE A 49 10.08 -11.63 6.48
N GLY A 50 9.04 -10.81 6.65
CA GLY A 50 8.34 -10.18 5.54
C GLY A 50 9.24 -9.32 4.66
N GLU A 51 10.20 -8.57 5.23
CA GLU A 51 11.17 -7.79 4.45
C GLU A 51 12.08 -8.68 3.59
N LYS A 52 12.56 -9.81 4.12
CA LYS A 52 13.35 -10.76 3.33
C LYS A 52 12.56 -11.37 2.17
N ILE A 53 11.27 -11.65 2.41
CA ILE A 53 10.38 -12.14 1.36
C ILE A 53 10.15 -11.03 0.32
N ARG A 54 9.97 -9.78 0.77
CA ARG A 54 9.86 -8.62 -0.11
C ARG A 54 11.07 -8.46 -1.01
N ASP A 55 12.28 -8.61 -0.46
CA ASP A 55 13.53 -8.53 -1.23
C ASP A 55 13.53 -9.57 -2.36
N ILE A 56 13.08 -10.79 -2.09
CA ILE A 56 12.96 -11.85 -3.12
C ILE A 56 11.91 -11.46 -4.18
N ILE A 57 10.73 -11.00 -3.77
CA ILE A 57 9.61 -10.71 -4.69
C ILE A 57 9.96 -9.57 -5.65
N LEU A 58 10.61 -8.52 -5.15
CA LEU A 58 10.83 -7.28 -5.90
C LEU A 58 12.16 -7.24 -6.65
N ASP A 59 13.07 -8.20 -6.42
CA ASP A 59 14.37 -8.25 -7.08
C ASP A 59 14.23 -8.53 -8.58
N ASN A 60 14.77 -7.63 -9.39
CA ASN A 60 14.79 -7.75 -10.85
C ASN A 60 15.65 -8.91 -11.37
N ALA A 61 16.49 -9.52 -10.52
CA ALA A 61 17.23 -10.71 -10.86
C ALA A 61 16.35 -11.97 -10.95
N HIS A 62 15.16 -11.96 -10.35
CA HIS A 62 14.25 -13.11 -10.29
C HIS A 62 13.19 -13.09 -11.39
N VAL A 63 13.62 -12.90 -12.65
CA VAL A 63 12.72 -12.87 -13.82
C VAL A 63 12.04 -14.20 -14.11
N GLU A 64 12.61 -15.31 -13.63
CA GLU A 64 12.10 -16.68 -13.78
C GLU A 64 11.08 -17.06 -12.71
N MET A 65 10.74 -16.16 -11.78
CA MET A 65 9.78 -16.46 -10.71
C MET A 65 8.42 -16.83 -11.32
N ASP A 66 7.95 -18.05 -11.00
CA ASP A 66 6.63 -18.50 -11.39
C ASP A 66 5.53 -17.70 -10.71
N ASP A 67 4.44 -17.42 -11.42
CA ASP A 67 3.34 -16.58 -10.95
C ASP A 67 2.69 -17.10 -9.66
N LEU A 68 2.55 -18.44 -9.53
CA LEU A 68 2.01 -19.03 -8.30
C LEU A 68 3.00 -18.91 -7.13
N THR A 69 4.30 -19.05 -7.40
CA THR A 69 5.35 -18.82 -6.40
C THR A 69 5.30 -17.37 -5.91
N GLU A 70 5.15 -16.39 -6.81
CA GLU A 70 4.94 -14.98 -6.48
C GLU A 70 3.75 -14.81 -5.52
N ALA A 71 2.59 -15.38 -5.89
CA ALA A 71 1.38 -15.28 -5.08
C ALA A 71 1.54 -15.90 -3.67
N MET A 72 2.22 -17.04 -3.58
CA MET A 72 2.50 -17.72 -2.31
C MET A 72 3.48 -16.92 -1.44
N LEU A 73 4.49 -16.29 -2.02
CA LEU A 73 5.42 -15.43 -1.29
C LEU A 73 4.72 -14.19 -0.72
N TYR A 74 3.84 -13.55 -1.49
CA TYR A 74 3.00 -12.45 -0.98
C TYR A 74 2.13 -12.90 0.19
N ALA A 75 1.49 -14.06 0.07
CA ALA A 75 0.65 -14.62 1.13
C ALA A 75 1.47 -15.01 2.38
N ALA A 76 2.67 -15.57 2.20
CA ALA A 76 3.56 -15.91 3.32
C ALA A 76 4.03 -14.66 4.08
N ALA A 77 4.42 -13.58 3.38
CA ALA A 77 4.77 -12.31 3.99
C ALA A 77 3.56 -11.73 4.77
N ARG A 78 2.36 -11.79 4.17
CA ARG A 78 1.11 -11.35 4.80
C ARG A 78 0.76 -12.16 6.05
N ALA A 79 0.88 -13.48 6.02
CA ALA A 79 0.60 -14.32 7.17
C ALA A 79 1.48 -13.95 8.38
N GLN A 80 2.77 -13.71 8.15
CA GLN A 80 3.70 -13.23 9.18
C GLN A 80 3.29 -11.84 9.69
N HIS A 81 3.00 -10.91 8.77
CA HIS A 81 2.64 -9.54 9.09
C HIS A 81 1.33 -9.46 9.91
N VAL A 82 0.33 -10.22 9.53
CA VAL A 82 -0.95 -10.29 10.26
C VAL A 82 -0.74 -10.78 11.70
N GLN A 83 0.02 -11.85 11.90
CA GLN A 83 0.20 -12.45 13.22
C GLN A 83 1.13 -11.63 14.11
N GLU A 84 2.18 -11.04 13.57
CA GLU A 84 3.22 -10.36 14.35
C GLU A 84 2.87 -8.89 14.62
N ILE A 85 2.17 -8.23 13.71
CA ILE A 85 1.98 -6.77 13.75
C ILE A 85 0.50 -6.38 13.80
N ILE A 86 -0.32 -6.78 12.80
CA ILE A 86 -1.68 -6.25 12.66
C ILE A 86 -2.58 -6.75 13.79
N LYS A 87 -2.60 -8.06 14.02
CA LYS A 87 -3.47 -8.67 15.04
C LYS A 87 -3.19 -8.12 16.44
N PRO A 88 -1.94 -8.08 16.94
CA PRO A 88 -1.65 -7.50 18.25
C PRO A 88 -2.07 -6.03 18.36
N ALA A 89 -1.81 -5.22 17.32
CA ALA A 89 -2.19 -3.82 17.32
C ALA A 89 -3.72 -3.64 17.42
N LEU A 90 -4.49 -4.46 16.72
CA LEU A 90 -5.95 -4.42 16.81
C LEU A 90 -6.47 -4.90 18.18
N GLU A 91 -5.82 -5.88 18.80
CA GLU A 91 -6.12 -6.34 20.16
C GLU A 91 -5.81 -5.26 21.22
N GLU A 92 -4.81 -4.41 20.96
CA GLU A 92 -4.47 -3.25 21.78
C GLU A 92 -5.39 -2.03 21.53
N GLY A 93 -6.33 -2.12 20.59
CA GLY A 93 -7.27 -1.02 20.29
C GLY A 93 -6.69 0.08 19.39
N LYS A 94 -5.62 -0.19 18.65
CA LYS A 94 -4.96 0.78 17.76
C LYS A 94 -5.71 1.00 16.45
N LEU A 95 -5.48 2.15 15.83
CA LEU A 95 -5.76 2.40 14.42
C LEU A 95 -4.60 1.89 13.58
N VAL A 96 -4.83 0.84 12.78
CA VAL A 96 -3.84 0.30 11.84
C VAL A 96 -4.13 0.85 10.44
N ILE A 97 -3.15 1.53 9.82
CA ILE A 97 -3.20 2.00 8.44
C ILE A 97 -2.12 1.26 7.65
N CYS A 98 -2.54 0.45 6.68
CA CYS A 98 -1.64 -0.40 5.90
C CYS A 98 -1.57 0.03 4.43
N ASP A 99 -0.36 0.29 3.92
CA ASP A 99 -0.10 0.45 2.48
C ASP A 99 -0.16 -0.91 1.81
N ARG A 100 -1.23 -1.18 1.09
CA ARG A 100 -1.61 -2.46 0.47
C ARG A 100 -1.95 -3.56 1.48
N PHE A 101 -2.87 -4.43 1.06
CA PHE A 101 -3.25 -5.66 1.76
C PHE A 101 -3.75 -6.71 0.75
N VAL A 102 -4.75 -7.51 1.12
CA VAL A 102 -5.29 -8.60 0.28
C VAL A 102 -5.75 -8.15 -1.10
N ASP A 103 -6.36 -6.96 -1.20
CA ASP A 103 -6.92 -6.46 -2.44
C ASP A 103 -5.84 -6.24 -3.51
N SER A 104 -4.62 -5.86 -3.10
CA SER A 104 -3.45 -5.87 -3.99
C SER A 104 -3.16 -7.26 -4.55
N SER A 105 -3.15 -8.31 -3.72
CA SER A 105 -2.89 -9.67 -4.23
C SER A 105 -3.98 -10.13 -5.19
N ILE A 106 -5.23 -9.81 -4.93
CA ILE A 106 -6.31 -10.15 -5.85
C ILE A 106 -6.12 -9.39 -7.17
N ALA A 107 -5.86 -8.09 -7.14
CA ALA A 107 -5.67 -7.30 -8.35
C ALA A 107 -4.44 -7.76 -9.16
N TYR A 108 -3.28 -7.95 -8.51
CA TYR A 108 -2.03 -8.26 -9.18
C TYR A 108 -1.91 -9.73 -9.56
N GLN A 109 -2.17 -10.67 -8.64
CA GLN A 109 -1.96 -12.08 -8.88
C GLN A 109 -3.21 -12.76 -9.47
N ALA A 110 -4.43 -12.48 -8.98
CA ALA A 110 -5.62 -13.12 -9.54
C ALA A 110 -5.98 -12.57 -10.92
N TYR A 111 -5.96 -11.23 -11.12
CA TYR A 111 -6.27 -10.59 -12.40
C TYR A 111 -5.02 -10.38 -13.26
N GLY A 112 -3.99 -9.73 -12.75
CA GLY A 112 -2.76 -9.44 -13.49
C GLY A 112 -2.08 -10.71 -14.00
N ARG A 113 -1.77 -11.66 -13.11
CA ARG A 113 -1.18 -12.98 -13.43
C ARG A 113 -2.21 -14.02 -13.87
N GLN A 114 -3.51 -13.71 -13.81
CA GLN A 114 -4.61 -14.60 -14.22
C GLN A 114 -4.69 -15.91 -13.42
N LEU A 115 -4.26 -15.89 -12.15
CA LEU A 115 -4.33 -17.08 -11.27
C LEU A 115 -5.73 -17.32 -10.70
N GLY A 116 -6.67 -16.38 -10.88
CA GLY A 116 -8.07 -16.53 -10.50
C GLY A 116 -8.29 -16.81 -9.01
N ASP A 117 -9.24 -17.70 -8.72
CA ASP A 117 -9.70 -17.98 -7.36
C ASP A 117 -8.66 -18.57 -6.42
N SER A 118 -7.59 -19.18 -6.94
CA SER A 118 -6.51 -19.74 -6.13
C SER A 118 -5.87 -18.67 -5.21
N VAL A 119 -5.78 -17.43 -5.69
CA VAL A 119 -5.25 -16.30 -4.89
C VAL A 119 -6.16 -16.00 -3.70
N SER A 120 -7.47 -16.04 -3.89
CA SER A 120 -8.44 -15.83 -2.81
C SER A 120 -8.32 -16.92 -1.74
N VAL A 121 -8.15 -18.19 -2.14
CA VAL A 121 -7.97 -19.32 -1.21
C VAL A 121 -6.70 -19.15 -0.38
N ILE A 122 -5.57 -18.85 -1.01
CA ILE A 122 -4.27 -18.65 -0.33
C ILE A 122 -4.37 -17.50 0.66
N ASN A 123 -4.96 -16.37 0.25
CA ASN A 123 -5.07 -15.20 1.10
C ASN A 123 -6.05 -15.38 2.26
N LYS A 124 -7.14 -16.13 2.08
CA LYS A 124 -8.06 -16.48 3.17
C LYS A 124 -7.34 -17.21 4.32
N ILE A 125 -6.37 -18.06 3.97
CA ILE A 125 -5.54 -18.75 4.97
C ILE A 125 -4.58 -17.75 5.62
N ALA A 126 -3.91 -16.92 4.82
CA ALA A 126 -2.89 -15.99 5.28
C ALA A 126 -3.43 -14.94 6.26
N VAL A 127 -4.62 -14.39 6.01
CA VAL A 127 -5.20 -13.33 6.85
C VAL A 127 -5.89 -13.85 8.12
N ASN A 128 -6.20 -15.14 8.21
CA ASN A 128 -6.86 -15.73 9.37
C ASN A 128 -8.04 -14.90 9.91
N HIS A 129 -8.99 -14.57 9.01
CA HIS A 129 -10.19 -13.74 9.25
C HIS A 129 -9.95 -12.25 9.55
N ILE A 130 -8.71 -11.77 9.56
CA ILE A 130 -8.42 -10.34 9.74
C ILE A 130 -8.52 -9.64 8.39
N MET A 131 -9.49 -8.75 8.28
CA MET A 131 -9.73 -7.93 7.08
C MET A 131 -9.87 -6.46 7.47
N PRO A 132 -9.54 -5.52 6.57
CA PRO A 132 -9.79 -4.11 6.81
C PRO A 132 -11.29 -3.85 7.04
N TYR A 133 -11.59 -3.00 8.02
CA TYR A 133 -12.94 -2.45 8.21
C TYR A 133 -13.36 -1.64 7.00
N ARG A 134 -12.42 -0.83 6.45
CA ARG A 134 -12.58 -0.13 5.17
C ARG A 134 -11.27 -0.15 4.39
N THR A 135 -11.39 -0.13 3.07
CA THR A 135 -10.28 0.00 2.12
C THR A 135 -10.46 1.31 1.36
N ILE A 136 -9.46 2.18 1.40
CA ILE A 136 -9.42 3.39 0.57
C ILE A 136 -8.73 3.02 -0.74
N PHE A 137 -9.46 3.12 -1.85
CA PHE A 137 -8.92 2.88 -3.18
C PHE A 137 -8.62 4.21 -3.87
N ILE A 138 -7.34 4.50 -4.11
CA ILE A 138 -6.91 5.65 -4.90
C ILE A 138 -7.02 5.26 -6.37
N ASP A 139 -8.11 5.71 -7.00
CA ASP A 139 -8.49 5.41 -8.37
C ASP A 139 -7.72 6.32 -9.33
N LEU A 140 -6.77 5.75 -10.08
CA LEU A 140 -6.00 6.45 -11.08
C LEU A 140 -5.83 5.59 -12.33
N ASP A 141 -6.07 6.19 -13.49
CA ASP A 141 -5.87 5.56 -14.77
C ASP A 141 -4.44 5.02 -14.93
N PRO A 142 -4.25 3.78 -15.47
CA PRO A 142 -2.94 3.16 -15.59
C PRO A 142 -1.93 3.94 -16.45
N GLU A 143 -2.38 4.66 -17.48
CA GLU A 143 -1.49 5.47 -18.31
C GLU A 143 -0.98 6.70 -17.53
N LEU A 144 -1.87 7.37 -16.78
CA LEU A 144 -1.49 8.48 -15.90
C LEU A 144 -0.55 8.00 -14.79
N ALA A 145 -0.85 6.86 -14.20
CA ALA A 145 -0.02 6.24 -13.16
C ALA A 145 1.40 5.93 -13.67
N ARG A 146 1.51 5.36 -14.87
CA ARG A 146 2.79 5.07 -15.52
C ARG A 146 3.59 6.34 -15.82
N ASN A 147 2.93 7.41 -16.30
CA ASN A 147 3.59 8.69 -16.57
C ASN A 147 4.18 9.28 -15.28
N ARG A 148 3.46 9.23 -14.16
CA ARG A 148 3.96 9.68 -12.84
C ARG A 148 5.18 8.89 -12.38
N ILE A 149 5.20 7.56 -12.59
CA ILE A 149 6.37 6.74 -12.29
C ILE A 149 7.57 7.18 -13.13
N ALA A 150 7.40 7.36 -14.45
CA ALA A 150 8.47 7.77 -15.35
C ALA A 150 9.04 9.15 -14.97
N GLU A 151 8.19 10.10 -14.62
CA GLU A 151 8.59 11.43 -14.15
C GLU A 151 9.39 11.36 -12.85
N SER A 152 8.96 10.54 -11.89
CA SER A 152 9.64 10.39 -10.61
C SER A 152 11.05 9.78 -10.76
N VAL A 153 11.21 8.79 -11.63
CA VAL A 153 12.52 8.20 -11.94
C VAL A 153 13.43 9.22 -12.64
N SER A 154 12.91 9.98 -13.58
CA SER A 154 13.67 11.00 -14.31
C SER A 154 14.16 12.13 -13.39
N ALA A 155 13.32 12.60 -12.49
CA ALA A 155 13.66 13.62 -11.50
C ALA A 155 14.78 13.16 -10.54
N ASN A 156 14.72 11.92 -10.09
CA ASN A 156 15.71 11.36 -9.18
C ASN A 156 17.06 11.10 -9.85
N THR A 157 17.07 10.71 -11.12
CA THR A 157 18.31 10.53 -11.91
C THR A 157 19.04 11.85 -12.14
N SER A 158 18.30 12.96 -12.37
CA SER A 158 18.91 14.29 -12.53
C SER A 158 19.49 14.86 -11.23
N LEU A 159 18.94 14.53 -10.08
CA LEU A 159 19.47 14.94 -8.77
C LEU A 159 20.73 14.16 -8.36
N SER A 160 20.85 12.89 -8.73
CA SER A 160 22.03 12.08 -8.44
C SER A 160 23.25 12.49 -9.27
N SER A 161 23.06 12.96 -10.50
CA SER A 161 24.15 13.43 -11.36
C SER A 161 24.70 14.81 -10.98
N SER A 162 24.01 15.57 -10.14
CA SER A 162 24.46 16.90 -9.67
C SER A 162 25.21 16.91 -8.34
N ASN A 163 25.32 15.77 -7.65
CA ASN A 163 25.92 15.65 -6.31
C ASN A 163 27.30 14.97 -6.23
N GLU A 164 27.99 14.74 -7.34
CA GLU A 164 29.39 14.28 -7.35
C GLU A 164 30.37 15.41 -7.01
N GLY A 165 30.20 16.09 -5.94
CA GLY A 165 31.14 17.13 -5.58
C GLY A 165 30.88 17.96 -4.34
N LYS A 166 30.49 17.36 -3.20
CA LYS A 166 30.67 18.01 -1.89
C LYS A 166 30.57 16.99 -0.75
N GLU A 167 31.70 16.75 -0.13
CA GLU A 167 31.78 16.02 1.16
C GLU A 167 31.16 16.81 2.31
N SER A 168 30.58 15.99 3.20
CA SER A 168 30.37 16.22 4.65
C SER A 168 29.66 17.48 5.11
N ILE A 169 28.54 17.27 5.81
CA ILE A 169 28.28 17.71 7.20
C ILE A 169 26.98 17.07 7.73
N SER A 170 27.15 16.35 8.86
CA SER A 170 26.23 16.00 9.96
C SER A 170 24.81 15.52 9.64
N SER A 171 24.70 14.24 9.67
CA SER A 171 23.76 13.30 10.34
C SER A 171 22.69 13.86 11.26
N SER A 172 21.56 13.17 11.20
CA SER A 172 20.44 13.10 12.12
C SER A 172 19.40 14.22 12.01
N ARG A 173 18.45 14.00 11.07
CA ARG A 173 17.02 14.32 11.21
C ARG A 173 16.18 14.23 9.92
N VAL A 174 16.62 13.57 8.85
CA VAL A 174 15.82 13.42 7.62
C VAL A 174 15.92 12.00 7.02
N ASN A 175 15.81 10.97 7.87
CA ASN A 175 15.87 9.59 7.40
C ASN A 175 14.48 8.94 7.26
N ASN A 176 13.48 9.65 6.75
CA ASN A 176 12.18 9.04 6.40
C ASN A 176 11.42 9.72 5.25
N LEU A 177 12.10 10.53 4.43
CA LEU A 177 11.54 10.84 3.12
C LEU A 177 11.90 9.69 2.19
N ALA A 178 10.88 9.17 1.51
CA ALA A 178 10.90 8.09 0.55
C ALA A 178 12.30 7.88 -0.04
N SER A 179 12.90 6.69 0.18
CA SER A 179 14.16 6.36 -0.51
C SER A 179 13.92 6.64 -1.99
N ALA A 180 14.64 7.61 -2.54
CA ALA A 180 14.52 8.00 -3.92
C ALA A 180 14.78 6.75 -4.78
N ARG A 181 13.72 6.15 -5.34
CA ARG A 181 13.84 4.97 -6.17
C ARG A 181 14.61 5.36 -7.42
N THR A 182 15.79 4.81 -7.59
CA THR A 182 16.58 4.98 -8.79
C THR A 182 16.25 3.94 -9.87
N HIS A 183 15.55 2.86 -9.48
CA HIS A 183 15.18 1.77 -10.36
C HIS A 183 13.76 1.29 -10.09
N LEU A 184 13.06 0.87 -11.16
CA LEU A 184 11.77 0.20 -11.10
C LEU A 184 11.96 -1.22 -10.54
N ASP A 185 11.00 -1.70 -9.75
CA ASP A 185 10.97 -3.09 -9.31
C ASP A 185 10.39 -4.02 -10.40
N ARG A 186 10.43 -5.33 -10.15
CA ARG A 186 10.02 -6.36 -11.10
C ARG A 186 8.57 -6.21 -11.58
N LEU A 187 7.67 -5.78 -10.73
CA LEU A 187 6.25 -5.57 -11.10
C LEU A 187 6.04 -4.25 -11.83
N GLU A 188 6.77 -3.20 -11.46
CA GLU A 188 6.73 -1.90 -12.15
C GLU A 188 7.28 -1.99 -13.59
N LEU A 189 8.13 -2.99 -13.89
CA LEU A 189 8.67 -3.27 -15.21
C LEU A 189 7.70 -4.02 -16.15
N GLU A 190 6.58 -4.49 -15.63
CA GLU A 190 5.57 -5.21 -16.42
C GLU A 190 4.96 -4.33 -17.51
N LYS A 191 4.41 -4.98 -18.55
CA LYS A 191 3.78 -4.31 -19.68
C LYS A 191 2.53 -3.56 -19.25
N LEU A 192 2.16 -2.51 -19.96
CA LEU A 192 0.93 -1.75 -19.73
C LEU A 192 -0.32 -2.66 -19.70
N SER A 193 -0.34 -3.72 -20.52
CA SER A 193 -1.46 -4.69 -20.52
C SER A 193 -1.61 -5.45 -19.19
N PHE A 194 -0.53 -5.65 -18.44
CA PHE A 194 -0.58 -6.20 -17.09
C PHE A 194 -1.20 -5.19 -16.12
N HIS A 195 -0.71 -3.96 -16.13
CA HIS A 195 -1.24 -2.88 -15.28
C HIS A 195 -2.72 -2.58 -15.58
N GLN A 196 -3.14 -2.72 -16.85
CA GLN A 196 -4.56 -2.59 -17.20
C GLN A 196 -5.39 -3.71 -16.55
N LYS A 197 -4.94 -4.97 -16.60
CA LYS A 197 -5.64 -6.07 -15.91
C LYS A 197 -5.69 -5.88 -14.40
N VAL A 198 -4.61 -5.37 -13.80
CA VAL A 198 -4.56 -5.03 -12.37
C VAL A 198 -5.62 -3.97 -12.04
N TYR A 199 -5.70 -2.91 -12.85
CA TYR A 199 -6.68 -1.84 -12.68
C TYR A 199 -8.11 -2.37 -12.82
N ASP A 200 -8.39 -3.14 -13.88
CA ASP A 200 -9.69 -3.78 -14.10
C ASP A 200 -10.05 -4.70 -12.92
N GLY A 201 -9.07 -5.40 -12.37
CA GLY A 201 -9.20 -6.19 -11.16
C GLY A 201 -9.63 -5.37 -9.95
N TYR A 202 -8.99 -4.23 -9.69
CA TYR A 202 -9.40 -3.32 -8.62
C TYR A 202 -10.83 -2.82 -8.82
N LYS A 203 -11.19 -2.40 -10.04
CA LYS A 203 -12.56 -1.93 -10.34
C LYS A 203 -13.60 -3.03 -10.07
N ASP A 204 -13.30 -4.28 -10.42
CA ASP A 204 -14.19 -5.40 -10.16
C ASP A 204 -14.29 -5.71 -8.65
N ILE A 205 -13.18 -5.66 -7.90
CA ILE A 205 -13.17 -5.85 -6.44
C ILE A 205 -14.02 -4.77 -5.76
N VAL A 206 -13.85 -3.51 -6.14
CA VAL A 206 -14.62 -2.37 -5.62
C VAL A 206 -16.12 -2.58 -5.88
N ASN A 207 -16.50 -2.92 -7.12
CA ASN A 207 -17.89 -3.15 -7.50
C ASN A 207 -18.54 -4.32 -6.74
N LYS A 208 -17.78 -5.35 -6.41
CA LYS A 208 -18.25 -6.51 -5.64
C LYS A 208 -18.33 -6.26 -4.14
N ASN A 209 -17.66 -5.24 -3.62
CA ASN A 209 -17.60 -4.93 -2.20
C ASN A 209 -17.84 -3.44 -1.89
N PRO A 210 -18.92 -2.83 -2.37
CA PRO A 210 -19.12 -1.37 -2.29
C PRO A 210 -19.12 -0.86 -0.83
N ASP A 211 -19.62 -1.65 0.10
CA ASP A 211 -19.71 -1.26 1.51
C ASP A 211 -18.33 -1.24 2.21
N ARG A 212 -17.34 -1.94 1.66
CA ARG A 212 -15.99 -1.99 2.23
C ARG A 212 -15.05 -0.96 1.62
N PHE A 213 -15.33 -0.46 0.42
CA PHE A 213 -14.45 0.46 -0.29
C PHE A 213 -14.91 1.91 -0.20
N VAL A 214 -13.94 2.79 0.02
CA VAL A 214 -14.06 4.23 -0.19
C VAL A 214 -13.18 4.59 -1.38
N VAL A 215 -13.78 4.98 -2.49
CA VAL A 215 -13.06 5.34 -3.71
C VAL A 215 -12.67 6.81 -3.65
N VAL A 216 -11.38 7.08 -3.83
CA VAL A 216 -10.81 8.42 -3.87
C VAL A 216 -10.23 8.64 -5.26
N ASP A 217 -10.67 9.70 -5.92
CA ASP A 217 -10.10 10.12 -7.20
C ASP A 217 -8.61 10.47 -7.03
N GLY A 218 -7.74 9.74 -7.73
CA GLY A 218 -6.30 9.87 -7.72
C GLY A 218 -5.77 10.92 -8.70
N ASP A 219 -6.63 11.60 -9.47
CA ASP A 219 -6.23 12.70 -10.34
C ASP A 219 -6.24 14.03 -9.62
N GLY A 220 -5.30 14.92 -9.99
CA GLY A 220 -5.12 16.24 -9.40
C GLY A 220 -3.77 16.45 -8.73
N SER A 221 -3.64 17.56 -7.98
CA SER A 221 -2.44 17.87 -7.21
C SER A 221 -2.27 16.95 -6.01
N ILE A 222 -1.05 16.89 -5.47
CA ILE A 222 -0.75 16.11 -4.25
C ILE A 222 -1.65 16.56 -3.10
N GLU A 223 -1.87 17.86 -2.97
CA GLU A 223 -2.68 18.52 -1.93
C GLU A 223 -4.16 18.17 -2.08
N ASP A 224 -4.70 18.16 -3.32
CA ASP A 224 -6.09 17.79 -3.59
C ASP A 224 -6.36 16.35 -3.21
N ILE A 225 -5.48 15.43 -3.65
CA ILE A 225 -5.58 14.01 -3.32
C ILE A 225 -5.45 13.81 -1.81
N HIS A 226 -4.51 14.53 -1.17
CA HIS A 226 -4.35 14.47 0.28
C HIS A 226 -5.62 14.90 1.02
N GLY A 227 -6.26 15.98 0.59
CA GLY A 227 -7.53 16.42 1.15
C GLY A 227 -8.61 15.32 1.09
N ARG A 228 -8.73 14.63 -0.06
CA ARG A 228 -9.69 13.53 -0.26
C ARG A 228 -9.36 12.32 0.63
N VAL A 229 -8.09 11.86 0.65
CA VAL A 229 -7.65 10.71 1.47
C VAL A 229 -7.82 11.00 2.96
N ARG A 230 -7.41 12.18 3.40
CA ARG A 230 -7.58 12.62 4.79
C ARG A 230 -9.04 12.60 5.22
N ASN A 231 -9.92 13.20 4.43
CA ASN A 231 -11.35 13.24 4.75
C ASN A 231 -11.94 11.83 4.81
N ALA A 232 -11.57 10.95 3.86
CA ALA A 232 -11.99 9.55 3.87
C ALA A 232 -11.57 8.82 5.17
N VAL A 233 -10.34 9.02 5.65
CA VAL A 233 -9.87 8.42 6.90
C VAL A 233 -10.64 8.97 8.10
N LEU A 234 -10.88 10.28 8.16
CA LEU A 234 -11.64 10.89 9.25
C LEU A 234 -13.06 10.37 9.31
N ASP A 235 -13.76 10.32 8.17
CA ASP A 235 -15.13 9.78 8.08
C ASP A 235 -15.19 8.30 8.49
N ILE A 236 -14.21 7.49 8.11
CA ILE A 236 -14.12 6.07 8.50
C ILE A 236 -13.95 5.95 10.02
N CYS A 237 -13.09 6.76 10.63
CA CYS A 237 -12.86 6.75 12.08
C CYS A 237 -14.12 7.18 12.84
N GLU A 238 -14.79 8.24 12.41
CA GLU A 238 -16.03 8.73 13.04
C GLU A 238 -17.13 7.66 12.97
N ASN A 239 -17.36 7.05 11.81
CA ASN A 239 -18.36 6.01 11.63
C ASN A 239 -18.06 4.78 12.50
N PHE A 240 -16.81 4.34 12.56
CA PHE A 240 -16.39 3.22 13.40
C PHE A 240 -16.65 3.47 14.89
N LEU A 241 -16.36 4.69 15.39
CA LEU A 241 -16.60 5.05 16.77
C LEU A 241 -18.09 5.09 17.11
N GLN A 242 -18.93 5.59 16.18
CA GLN A 242 -20.40 5.61 16.35
C GLN A 242 -21.00 4.20 16.39
N GLU A 243 -20.50 3.26 15.55
CA GLU A 243 -20.95 1.86 15.55
C GLU A 243 -20.49 1.07 16.80
N SER A 244 -19.48 1.57 17.50
CA SER A 244 -18.85 0.91 18.66
C SER A 244 -19.44 1.37 19.99
N MET A 245 -20.27 2.43 20.01
CA MET A 245 -20.98 2.94 21.19
C MET A 245 -22.34 2.26 21.35
#